data_f0a0fd75f61e12fbc27b456470584d0e
#
_entry.id   f0a0fd75f61e12fbc27b456470584d0e
#
_cell.length_a   1.000
_cell.length_b   1.000
_cell.length_c   1.000
_cell.angle_alpha   90.00
_cell.angle_beta   90.00
_cell.angle_gamma   90.00
#
_symmetry.space_group_name_H-M   'P 1'
#
loop_
_entity.id
_entity.type
_entity.pdbx_description
1 polymer ?
#
loop_
_entity_poly.entity_id
_entity_poly.type
_entity_poly.pdbx_seq_one_letter_code
_entity_poly.pdbx_strand_id
1 'polypeptide(L)'
;MKPILQLAFLVLLSTSAFSQTTVRIIAKDRSNGDPVSRVYIRQYQGGSLITSQYTTLKGTAYFKVSTKEITSFDLSHIAFNPSDEIPKKVFSGKSTDTITIVVRMYYSKEHLIEEVVIKPVGVPDTIFESARVSVSDFEFLPDNNLLLLTYPKNLKKGTELILYDGFKLLGEIPLPEKGEELIRDFRGNPHVLTDKHVYGISQNNKQIQIAQIEKEYYMTYIAPIVDTSFTKYYFSNFNPNYPAFDYFTFDVVDSTYRKIAKVQDDLMMELYRSEFKWVDVRTKLWAKEKENETGVDKEIWVGMYYFTSSIYYKELYAPIFERNDSIFLFDHYKNLLFRYSYQGDLIDSIPIYYHLQPKENGWKKHLIQDYETGEIFIHYENAGKAQLRHFNTNTGKLSSPIELEFKYPENIQIKGNSVYYIYRPFESTQKKYLYRERLPFEYRSQKMNKGTRVELEKP
;
A
#
# COMPACT_ATOMS: atom_id res chain seq x y z
N MET A 1 -54.11 35.33 65.01
CA MET A 1 -53.75 33.97 64.34
C MET A 1 -52.92 34.07 63.10
N LYS A 2 -52.23 35.17 62.74
CA LYS A 2 -51.44 35.31 61.53
C LYS A 2 -49.89 35.06 61.64
N PRO A 3 -49.22 35.18 62.78
CA PRO A 3 -47.78 34.99 62.86
C PRO A 3 -47.33 33.54 62.97
N ILE A 4 -48.18 32.62 63.43
CA ILE A 4 -47.79 31.17 63.59
C ILE A 4 -47.74 30.42 62.27
N LEU A 5 -48.53 30.82 61.27
CA LEU A 5 -48.58 30.19 59.97
C LEU A 5 -47.35 30.56 59.12
N GLN A 6 -46.76 31.72 59.27
CA GLN A 6 -45.52 32.12 58.57
C GLN A 6 -44.27 31.44 59.12
N LEU A 7 -44.24 31.15 60.44
CA LEU A 7 -43.10 30.43 61.03
C LEU A 7 -43.09 28.95 60.65
N ALA A 8 -44.26 28.31 60.47
CA ALA A 8 -44.37 26.93 60.02
C ALA A 8 -43.96 26.77 58.54
N PHE A 9 -44.21 27.81 57.70
CA PHE A 9 -43.79 27.79 56.31
C PHE A 9 -42.28 28.02 56.12
N LEU A 10 -41.63 28.75 57.01
CA LEU A 10 -40.16 28.97 56.98
C LEU A 10 -39.37 27.75 57.46
N VAL A 11 -39.97 26.96 58.39
CA VAL A 11 -39.32 25.72 58.87
C VAL A 11 -39.40 24.55 57.84
N LEU A 12 -40.41 24.57 56.96
CA LEU A 12 -40.58 23.57 55.91
C LEU A 12 -39.65 23.76 54.68
N LEU A 13 -39.08 24.96 54.52
CA LEU A 13 -38.14 25.29 53.47
C LEU A 13 -36.67 24.97 53.82
N SER A 14 -36.35 24.52 55.03
CA SER A 14 -35.00 24.36 55.55
C SER A 14 -34.54 22.90 55.61
N THR A 15 -35.26 21.90 55.04
CA THR A 15 -34.88 20.48 55.17
C THR A 15 -34.52 19.73 53.89
N SER A 16 -34.19 20.42 52.84
CA SER A 16 -33.52 19.76 51.73
C SER A 16 -32.00 19.90 51.82
N ALA A 17 -31.42 19.49 52.96
CA ALA A 17 -30.00 19.25 53.06
C ALA A 17 -29.70 18.06 52.14
N PHE A 18 -29.28 18.31 50.87
CA PHE A 18 -28.78 17.30 49.99
C PHE A 18 -27.55 16.68 50.66
N SER A 19 -27.68 15.44 51.13
CA SER A 19 -26.54 14.67 51.60
C SER A 19 -25.56 14.48 50.46
N GLN A 20 -24.42 15.16 50.49
CA GLN A 20 -23.37 15.10 49.52
C GLN A 20 -22.11 14.46 50.12
N THR A 21 -21.44 13.62 49.39
CA THR A 21 -20.17 13.05 49.79
C THR A 21 -19.08 13.55 48.81
N THR A 22 -17.87 13.74 49.33
CA THR A 22 -16.73 14.15 48.50
C THR A 22 -16.04 12.91 47.92
N VAL A 23 -15.89 12.88 46.61
CA VAL A 23 -15.09 11.86 45.92
C VAL A 23 -13.78 12.48 45.44
N ARG A 24 -12.68 11.92 45.87
CA ARG A 24 -11.32 12.24 45.41
C ARG A 24 -10.89 11.23 44.38
N ILE A 25 -10.60 11.68 43.14
CA ILE A 25 -10.04 10.83 42.09
C ILE A 25 -8.55 11.13 41.99
N ILE A 26 -7.73 10.08 41.97
CA ILE A 26 -6.28 10.14 41.81
C ILE A 26 -5.91 9.36 40.52
N ALA A 27 -5.41 10.08 39.53
CA ALA A 27 -4.89 9.46 38.32
C ALA A 27 -3.39 9.18 38.47
N LYS A 28 -2.98 7.93 38.22
CA LYS A 28 -1.58 7.48 38.29
C LYS A 28 -1.17 6.73 37.03
N ASP A 29 0.05 6.93 36.59
CA ASP A 29 0.65 6.09 35.55
C ASP A 29 0.80 4.66 36.04
N ARG A 30 0.34 3.70 35.23
CA ARG A 30 0.39 2.28 35.56
C ARG A 30 1.83 1.72 35.58
N SER A 31 2.74 2.32 34.81
CA SER A 31 4.09 1.80 34.64
C SER A 31 5.02 2.14 35.82
N ASN A 32 4.93 3.37 36.34
CA ASN A 32 5.85 3.88 37.36
C ASN A 32 5.14 4.40 38.62
N GLY A 33 3.80 4.51 38.60
CA GLY A 33 3.01 5.00 39.74
C GLY A 33 2.99 6.52 39.89
N ASP A 34 3.60 7.26 39.00
CA ASP A 34 3.65 8.72 39.03
C ASP A 34 2.26 9.35 38.82
N PRO A 35 2.01 10.54 39.37
CA PRO A 35 0.75 11.23 39.21
C PRO A 35 0.59 11.74 37.77
N VAL A 36 -0.57 11.48 37.16
CA VAL A 36 -0.92 12.01 35.82
C VAL A 36 -1.73 13.30 36.00
N SER A 37 -1.13 14.42 35.61
CA SER A 37 -1.79 15.74 35.65
C SER A 37 -2.62 15.97 34.39
N ARG A 38 -3.54 16.98 34.46
CA ARG A 38 -4.38 17.40 33.32
C ARG A 38 -5.28 16.31 32.74
N VAL A 39 -5.64 15.29 33.50
CA VAL A 39 -6.70 14.36 33.13
C VAL A 39 -8.04 15.11 33.24
N TYR A 40 -8.77 15.17 32.14
CA TYR A 40 -10.09 15.78 32.09
C TYR A 40 -11.13 14.78 32.59
N ILE A 41 -11.83 15.14 33.68
CA ILE A 41 -12.81 14.26 34.32
C ILE A 41 -14.18 14.92 34.25
N ARG A 42 -15.15 14.18 33.71
CA ARG A 42 -16.55 14.57 33.62
C ARG A 42 -17.37 13.75 34.62
N GLN A 43 -18.16 14.42 35.44
CA GLN A 43 -19.09 13.81 36.40
C GLN A 43 -20.50 13.82 35.84
N TYR A 44 -21.13 12.67 35.82
CA TYR A 44 -22.54 12.51 35.45
C TYR A 44 -23.32 11.98 36.63
N GLN A 45 -24.58 12.50 36.83
CA GLN A 45 -25.55 12.00 37.81
C GLN A 45 -26.89 11.80 37.09
N GLY A 46 -27.53 10.66 37.30
CA GLY A 46 -28.77 10.32 36.59
C GLY A 46 -28.69 10.41 35.08
N GLY A 47 -27.46 10.29 34.48
CA GLY A 47 -27.19 10.41 33.06
C GLY A 47 -26.90 11.83 32.58
N SER A 48 -27.08 12.87 33.42
CA SER A 48 -26.79 14.26 33.05
C SER A 48 -25.41 14.71 33.51
N LEU A 49 -24.71 15.49 32.68
CA LEU A 49 -23.40 16.08 33.03
C LEU A 49 -23.63 17.16 34.12
N ILE A 50 -22.98 16.99 35.28
CA ILE A 50 -23.07 17.90 36.41
C ILE A 50 -21.91 18.88 36.43
N THR A 51 -20.70 18.38 36.31
CA THR A 51 -19.49 19.21 36.33
C THR A 51 -18.31 18.49 35.67
N SER A 52 -17.29 19.25 35.36
CA SER A 52 -16.03 18.71 34.85
C SER A 52 -14.85 19.50 35.37
N GLN A 53 -13.72 18.86 35.56
CA GLN A 53 -12.47 19.52 35.96
C GLN A 53 -11.25 18.71 35.58
N TYR A 54 -10.09 19.35 35.61
CA TYR A 54 -8.79 18.71 35.34
C TYR A 54 -8.13 18.28 36.66
N THR A 55 -7.36 17.17 36.59
CA THR A 55 -6.48 16.81 37.72
C THR A 55 -5.37 17.85 37.87
N THR A 56 -5.00 18.10 39.15
CA THR A 56 -3.85 18.94 39.52
C THR A 56 -2.51 18.32 39.10
N LEU A 57 -1.41 19.03 39.34
CA LEU A 57 -0.04 18.49 39.14
C LEU A 57 0.24 17.23 40.00
N LYS A 58 -0.50 17.03 41.07
CA LYS A 58 -0.45 15.81 41.91
C LYS A 58 -1.41 14.72 41.44
N GLY A 59 -1.98 14.85 40.22
CA GLY A 59 -2.90 13.88 39.63
C GLY A 59 -4.25 13.77 40.35
N THR A 60 -4.69 14.78 41.10
CA THR A 60 -5.88 14.72 41.95
C THR A 60 -6.99 15.66 41.51
N ALA A 61 -8.23 15.20 41.62
CA ALA A 61 -9.44 15.99 41.43
C ALA A 61 -10.50 15.64 42.50
N TYR A 62 -11.37 16.60 42.87
CA TYR A 62 -12.38 16.45 43.92
C TYR A 62 -13.76 16.76 43.37
N PHE A 63 -14.73 15.88 43.62
CA PHE A 63 -16.09 16.00 43.16
C PHE A 63 -17.07 15.86 44.33
N LYS A 64 -18.11 16.70 44.38
CA LYS A 64 -19.25 16.52 45.27
C LYS A 64 -20.30 15.66 44.58
N VAL A 65 -20.67 14.55 45.18
CA VAL A 65 -21.61 13.59 44.59
C VAL A 65 -22.86 13.46 45.50
N SER A 66 -24.03 13.29 44.87
CA SER A 66 -25.25 12.97 45.61
C SER A 66 -25.18 11.54 46.14
N THR A 67 -25.63 11.35 47.39
CA THR A 67 -25.73 10.01 48.01
C THR A 67 -26.98 9.26 47.58
N LYS A 68 -27.86 9.86 46.79
CA LYS A 68 -29.14 9.26 46.34
C LYS A 68 -29.15 8.85 44.89
N GLU A 69 -28.22 9.35 44.07
CA GLU A 69 -28.23 9.14 42.62
C GLU A 69 -27.01 8.37 42.16
N ILE A 70 -27.18 7.61 41.08
CA ILE A 70 -26.07 6.92 40.43
C ILE A 70 -25.14 7.94 39.77
N THR A 71 -23.89 7.93 40.20
CA THR A 71 -22.85 8.80 39.70
C THR A 71 -21.88 7.99 38.85
N SER A 72 -21.48 8.55 37.70
CA SER A 72 -20.39 8.00 36.85
C SER A 72 -19.37 9.09 36.54
N PHE A 73 -18.15 8.66 36.28
CA PHE A 73 -17.06 9.54 35.91
C PHE A 73 -16.47 9.02 34.60
N ASP A 74 -16.26 9.96 33.68
CA ASP A 74 -15.57 9.69 32.40
C ASP A 74 -14.25 10.47 32.39
N LEU A 75 -13.15 9.77 32.06
CA LEU A 75 -11.80 10.30 32.09
C LEU A 75 -11.23 10.33 30.70
N SER A 76 -10.60 11.44 30.33
CA SER A 76 -9.85 11.56 29.07
C SER A 76 -8.56 12.35 29.28
N HIS A 77 -7.52 11.97 28.54
CA HIS A 77 -6.23 12.64 28.54
C HIS A 77 -5.56 12.50 27.18
N ILE A 78 -4.77 13.49 26.78
CA ILE A 78 -4.16 13.54 25.44
C ILE A 78 -3.16 12.40 25.17
N ALA A 79 -2.50 11.89 26.21
CA ALA A 79 -1.43 10.88 26.07
C ALA A 79 -1.68 9.61 26.91
N PHE A 80 -2.75 9.56 27.70
CA PHE A 80 -3.03 8.43 28.57
C PHE A 80 -4.47 7.99 28.48
N ASN A 81 -4.69 6.67 28.49
CA ASN A 81 -6.02 6.07 28.59
C ASN A 81 -6.21 5.45 29.97
N PRO A 82 -7.41 5.48 30.57
CA PRO A 82 -7.68 4.75 31.81
C PRO A 82 -7.63 3.25 31.57
N SER A 83 -6.97 2.50 32.48
CA SER A 83 -6.92 1.04 32.41
C SER A 83 -8.20 0.38 32.93
N ASP A 84 -8.92 1.07 33.78
CA ASP A 84 -10.13 0.56 34.42
C ASP A 84 -11.23 1.65 34.36
N GLU A 85 -12.45 1.26 34.04
CA GLU A 85 -13.60 2.14 34.14
C GLU A 85 -13.99 2.31 35.61
N ILE A 86 -14.30 3.55 36.02
CA ILE A 86 -14.87 3.78 37.33
C ILE A 86 -16.32 3.25 37.33
N PRO A 87 -16.64 2.25 38.17
CA PRO A 87 -17.97 1.66 38.15
C PRO A 87 -19.06 2.70 38.48
N LYS A 88 -20.13 2.68 37.72
CA LYS A 88 -21.32 3.47 37.94
C LYS A 88 -22.00 3.02 39.24
N LYS A 89 -22.04 3.87 40.28
CA LYS A 89 -22.62 3.50 41.56
C LYS A 89 -23.17 4.69 42.33
N VAL A 90 -23.98 4.40 43.32
CA VAL A 90 -24.38 5.36 44.35
C VAL A 90 -23.27 5.41 45.41
N PHE A 91 -22.75 6.62 45.66
CA PHE A 91 -21.72 6.83 46.67
C PHE A 91 -22.40 7.12 48.03
N SER A 92 -22.41 6.12 48.91
CA SER A 92 -22.93 6.27 50.26
C SER A 92 -21.81 6.61 51.25
N GLY A 93 -21.90 7.72 51.91
CA GLY A 93 -20.95 8.15 52.93
C GLY A 93 -21.52 9.32 53.74
N LYS A 94 -20.97 9.60 54.91
CA LYS A 94 -21.32 10.81 55.68
C LYS A 94 -20.75 12.03 54.97
N SER A 95 -21.38 13.19 55.14
CA SER A 95 -20.98 14.45 54.50
C SER A 95 -19.51 14.86 54.75
N THR A 96 -18.89 14.28 55.78
CA THR A 96 -17.50 14.51 56.18
C THR A 96 -16.51 13.54 55.56
N ASP A 97 -16.99 12.45 54.97
CA ASP A 97 -16.12 11.37 54.46
C ASP A 97 -15.68 11.66 53.01
N THR A 98 -14.37 11.48 52.73
CA THR A 98 -13.83 11.58 51.41
C THR A 98 -13.54 10.18 50.87
N ILE A 99 -14.27 9.78 49.83
CA ILE A 99 -14.05 8.49 49.15
C ILE A 99 -12.94 8.68 48.14
N THR A 100 -11.85 7.92 48.26
CA THR A 100 -10.72 8.00 47.34
C THR A 100 -10.82 6.90 46.29
N ILE A 101 -10.74 7.26 45.00
CA ILE A 101 -10.68 6.37 43.87
C ILE A 101 -9.34 6.58 43.17
N VAL A 102 -8.56 5.52 43.02
CA VAL A 102 -7.30 5.54 42.26
C VAL A 102 -7.56 4.93 40.90
N VAL A 103 -7.35 5.73 39.85
CA VAL A 103 -7.45 5.29 38.46
C VAL A 103 -6.03 5.12 37.90
N ARG A 104 -5.75 3.94 37.38
CA ARG A 104 -4.48 3.69 36.69
C ARG A 104 -4.64 4.08 35.23
N MET A 105 -3.68 4.82 34.72
CA MET A 105 -3.62 5.28 33.34
C MET A 105 -2.45 4.60 32.66
N TYR A 106 -2.62 4.16 31.41
CA TYR A 106 -1.50 3.67 30.61
C TYR A 106 -1.23 4.64 29.47
N TYR A 107 0.03 4.79 29.14
CA TYR A 107 0.45 5.63 28.04
C TYR A 107 -0.07 5.05 26.72
N SER A 108 -0.88 5.81 26.00
CA SER A 108 -1.45 5.41 24.71
C SER A 108 -0.60 5.98 23.58
N LYS A 109 0.01 5.10 22.82
CA LYS A 109 0.71 5.50 21.58
C LYS A 109 -0.26 5.98 20.49
N GLU A 110 -1.56 5.71 20.62
CA GLU A 110 -2.58 6.13 19.65
C GLU A 110 -2.82 7.64 19.65
N HIS A 111 -2.40 8.34 20.71
CA HIS A 111 -2.53 9.79 20.84
C HIS A 111 -1.19 10.53 20.70
N LEU A 112 -0.13 9.85 20.30
CA LEU A 112 1.01 10.56 19.77
C LEU A 112 0.56 11.25 18.49
N ILE A 113 0.27 12.56 18.58
CA ILE A 113 0.41 13.42 17.41
C ILE A 113 1.87 13.21 17.01
N GLU A 114 2.09 12.49 15.91
CA GLU A 114 3.43 12.40 15.33
C GLU A 114 3.95 13.82 15.29
N GLU A 115 5.11 14.03 15.90
CA GLU A 115 5.86 15.24 15.67
C GLU A 115 5.96 15.34 14.16
N VAL A 116 5.26 16.32 13.56
CA VAL A 116 5.34 16.55 12.13
C VAL A 116 6.75 17.08 11.90
N VAL A 117 7.70 16.17 11.86
CA VAL A 117 9.06 16.47 11.42
C VAL A 117 8.91 16.80 9.94
N ILE A 118 8.82 18.11 9.64
CA ILE A 118 8.87 18.60 8.27
C ILE A 118 10.30 18.37 7.79
N LYS A 119 10.58 17.18 7.28
CA LYS A 119 11.83 16.90 6.61
C LYS A 119 11.84 17.63 5.27
N PRO A 120 12.96 18.19 4.86
CA PRO A 120 13.13 18.72 3.51
C PRO A 120 12.78 17.66 2.45
N VAL A 121 12.31 18.12 1.29
CA VAL A 121 12.13 17.25 0.13
C VAL A 121 13.50 16.64 -0.23
N GLY A 122 13.54 15.33 -0.51
CA GLY A 122 14.77 14.61 -0.84
C GLY A 122 15.51 14.01 0.37
N VAL A 123 15.01 14.16 1.60
CA VAL A 123 15.56 13.45 2.78
C VAL A 123 14.80 12.15 2.98
N PRO A 124 15.46 10.97 2.86
CA PRO A 124 14.78 9.68 3.00
C PRO A 124 14.27 9.43 4.42
N ASP A 125 13.06 8.92 4.51
CA ASP A 125 12.50 8.36 5.73
C ASP A 125 12.71 6.84 5.74
N THR A 126 13.25 6.28 6.80
CA THR A 126 13.28 4.83 6.99
C THR A 126 11.88 4.36 7.39
N ILE A 127 11.22 3.62 6.50
CA ILE A 127 9.88 3.09 6.74
C ILE A 127 9.94 1.76 7.48
N PHE A 128 10.86 0.88 7.06
CA PHE A 128 11.06 -0.40 7.74
C PHE A 128 12.54 -0.72 7.84
N GLU A 129 12.98 -1.02 9.06
CA GLU A 129 14.31 -1.54 9.36
C GLU A 129 14.21 -2.72 10.33
N SER A 130 15.13 -3.67 10.24
CA SER A 130 15.16 -4.82 11.12
C SER A 130 16.56 -5.34 11.36
N ALA A 131 16.89 -5.59 12.62
CA ALA A 131 18.11 -6.32 12.98
C ALA A 131 18.04 -7.80 12.60
N ARG A 132 16.84 -8.37 12.40
CA ARG A 132 16.60 -9.79 12.12
C ARG A 132 16.61 -10.11 10.63
N VAL A 133 15.91 -9.33 9.81
CA VAL A 133 15.65 -9.62 8.41
C VAL A 133 16.07 -8.49 7.48
N SER A 134 16.31 -8.83 6.21
CA SER A 134 16.47 -7.90 5.09
C SER A 134 15.19 -7.88 4.27
N VAL A 135 14.82 -6.73 3.72
CA VAL A 135 13.74 -6.60 2.75
C VAL A 135 14.27 -7.00 1.37
N SER A 136 13.59 -7.92 0.70
CA SER A 136 13.87 -8.31 -0.68
C SER A 136 12.95 -7.59 -1.66
N ASP A 137 11.67 -7.43 -1.27
CA ASP A 137 10.64 -6.81 -2.10
C ASP A 137 9.51 -6.28 -1.21
N PHE A 138 8.65 -5.43 -1.76
CA PHE A 138 7.49 -4.89 -1.05
C PHE A 138 6.33 -4.58 -1.97
N GLU A 139 5.11 -4.62 -1.43
CA GLU A 139 3.88 -4.23 -2.12
C GLU A 139 2.93 -3.45 -1.22
N PHE A 140 2.16 -2.53 -1.83
CA PHE A 140 1.11 -1.79 -1.13
C PHE A 140 -0.19 -2.59 -1.12
N LEU A 141 -0.83 -2.70 0.04
CA LEU A 141 -2.16 -3.27 0.14
C LEU A 141 -3.25 -2.17 0.07
N PRO A 142 -4.51 -2.53 -0.26
CA PRO A 142 -5.60 -1.55 -0.38
C PRO A 142 -5.88 -0.73 0.88
N ASP A 143 -5.59 -1.27 2.06
CA ASP A 143 -5.77 -0.65 3.38
C ASP A 143 -4.56 0.21 3.82
N ASN A 144 -3.67 0.57 2.89
CA ASN A 144 -2.41 1.28 3.10
C ASN A 144 -1.34 0.53 3.90
N ASN A 145 -1.58 -0.73 4.24
CA ASN A 145 -0.54 -1.57 4.79
C ASN A 145 0.52 -1.92 3.73
N LEU A 146 1.69 -2.28 4.20
CA LEU A 146 2.79 -2.77 3.40
C LEU A 146 2.93 -4.27 3.59
N LEU A 147 3.04 -4.98 2.49
CA LEU A 147 3.46 -6.37 2.46
C LEU A 147 4.93 -6.40 2.09
N LEU A 148 5.76 -6.97 2.96
CA LEU A 148 7.20 -7.07 2.77
C LEU A 148 7.60 -8.53 2.54
N LEU A 149 8.32 -8.79 1.47
CA LEU A 149 9.04 -10.04 1.29
C LEU A 149 10.41 -9.91 1.93
N THR A 150 10.67 -10.71 2.94
CA THR A 150 11.89 -10.59 3.74
C THR A 150 12.65 -11.91 3.81
N TYR A 151 13.93 -11.83 4.09
CA TYR A 151 14.77 -12.99 4.32
C TYR A 151 15.72 -12.74 5.49
N PRO A 152 16.02 -13.78 6.30
CA PRO A 152 17.03 -13.66 7.35
C PRO A 152 18.43 -13.49 6.74
N LYS A 153 19.40 -13.08 7.53
CA LYS A 153 20.80 -12.86 7.09
C LYS A 153 21.39 -14.02 6.27
N ASN A 154 20.90 -15.21 6.46
CA ASN A 154 21.30 -16.40 5.73
C ASN A 154 20.20 -16.77 4.72
N LEU A 155 20.42 -16.54 3.45
CA LEU A 155 19.52 -16.87 2.33
C LEU A 155 19.07 -18.34 2.28
N LYS A 156 19.80 -19.25 2.96
CA LYS A 156 19.44 -20.68 3.03
C LYS A 156 18.28 -20.98 3.98
N LYS A 157 17.87 -20.01 4.83
CA LYS A 157 16.81 -20.23 5.84
C LYS A 157 15.39 -19.94 5.34
N GLY A 158 15.22 -19.64 4.04
CA GLY A 158 13.91 -19.35 3.50
C GLY A 158 13.54 -17.87 3.55
N THR A 159 12.37 -17.56 3.07
CA THR A 159 11.78 -16.21 3.03
C THR A 159 10.52 -16.18 3.88
N GLU A 160 10.16 -15.01 4.33
CA GLU A 160 8.96 -14.75 5.13
C GLU A 160 8.25 -13.50 4.63
N LEU A 161 6.93 -13.48 4.78
CA LEU A 161 6.11 -12.32 4.53
C LEU A 161 5.84 -11.60 5.84
N ILE A 162 5.97 -10.28 5.80
CA ILE A 162 5.66 -9.39 6.92
C ILE A 162 4.57 -8.43 6.49
N LEU A 163 3.50 -8.33 7.28
CA LEU A 163 2.48 -7.32 7.16
C LEU A 163 2.81 -6.17 8.11
N TYR A 164 2.91 -4.94 7.58
CA TYR A 164 3.37 -3.77 8.30
C TYR A 164 2.48 -2.56 8.02
N ASP A 165 2.04 -1.82 9.05
CA ASP A 165 1.15 -0.66 8.89
C ASP A 165 1.88 0.69 8.79
N GLY A 166 3.20 0.67 8.64
CA GLY A 166 4.04 1.88 8.64
C GLY A 166 4.66 2.18 10.00
N PHE A 167 4.16 1.59 11.09
CA PHE A 167 4.63 1.82 12.46
C PHE A 167 4.94 0.52 13.21
N LYS A 168 4.11 -0.50 13.04
CA LYS A 168 4.24 -1.78 13.75
C LYS A 168 4.03 -2.97 12.82
N LEU A 169 4.61 -4.06 13.20
CA LEU A 169 4.38 -5.36 12.60
C LEU A 169 2.97 -5.83 13.00
N LEU A 170 2.14 -6.12 11.99
CA LEU A 170 0.78 -6.64 12.18
C LEU A 170 0.76 -8.17 12.18
N GLY A 171 1.59 -8.80 11.34
CA GLY A 171 1.68 -10.24 11.22
C GLY A 171 2.91 -10.68 10.43
N GLU A 172 3.33 -11.92 10.62
CA GLU A 172 4.39 -12.53 9.85
C GLU A 172 4.06 -14.00 9.57
N ILE A 173 4.49 -14.50 8.41
CA ILE A 173 4.33 -15.90 8.03
C ILE A 173 5.54 -16.36 7.23
N PRO A 174 6.15 -17.51 7.56
CA PRO A 174 7.18 -18.10 6.74
C PRO A 174 6.57 -18.64 5.43
N LEU A 175 7.30 -18.48 4.32
CA LEU A 175 6.91 -19.09 3.06
C LEU A 175 7.38 -20.55 3.00
N PRO A 176 6.58 -21.46 2.41
CA PRO A 176 6.98 -22.86 2.23
C PRO A 176 8.17 -23.00 1.29
N GLU A 177 8.34 -22.08 0.35
CA GLU A 177 9.43 -22.03 -0.62
C GLU A 177 10.13 -20.67 -0.58
N LYS A 178 11.30 -20.59 -1.21
CA LYS A 178 12.01 -19.33 -1.35
C LYS A 178 11.23 -18.39 -2.26
N GLY A 179 10.73 -17.28 -1.71
CA GLY A 179 10.14 -16.20 -2.50
C GLY A 179 11.20 -15.47 -3.33
N GLU A 180 10.92 -15.21 -4.58
CA GLU A 180 11.78 -14.49 -5.51
C GLU A 180 11.38 -13.01 -5.57
N GLU A 181 10.12 -12.72 -5.85
CA GLU A 181 9.57 -11.38 -5.95
C GLU A 181 8.07 -11.33 -5.60
N LEU A 182 7.58 -10.14 -5.30
CA LEU A 182 6.16 -9.84 -5.18
C LEU A 182 5.64 -9.35 -6.53
N ILE A 183 4.54 -9.92 -6.98
CA ILE A 183 3.87 -9.55 -8.22
C ILE A 183 2.41 -9.27 -7.95
N ARG A 184 1.75 -8.52 -8.82
CA ARG A 184 0.30 -8.30 -8.77
C ARG A 184 -0.39 -8.97 -9.92
N ASP A 185 -1.56 -9.53 -9.63
CA ASP A 185 -2.46 -9.91 -10.70
C ASP A 185 -3.18 -8.67 -11.27
N PHE A 186 -3.92 -8.87 -12.34
CA PHE A 186 -4.71 -7.84 -13.00
C PHE A 186 -5.80 -7.20 -12.11
N ARG A 187 -6.14 -7.81 -10.98
CA ARG A 187 -7.07 -7.27 -9.97
C ARG A 187 -6.36 -6.45 -8.90
N GLY A 188 -5.04 -6.43 -8.93
CA GLY A 188 -4.20 -5.79 -7.93
C GLY A 188 -3.97 -6.62 -6.67
N ASN A 189 -4.32 -7.93 -6.69
CA ASN A 189 -4.02 -8.82 -5.57
C ASN A 189 -2.53 -9.17 -5.57
N PRO A 190 -1.85 -9.11 -4.42
CA PRO A 190 -0.46 -9.47 -4.33
C PRO A 190 -0.25 -11.00 -4.36
N HIS A 191 0.82 -11.39 -5.00
CA HIS A 191 1.28 -12.78 -5.09
C HIS A 191 2.78 -12.84 -4.84
N VAL A 192 3.27 -13.95 -4.32
CA VAL A 192 4.71 -14.26 -4.28
C VAL A 192 5.05 -15.25 -5.37
N LEU A 193 5.98 -14.89 -6.21
CA LEU A 193 6.59 -15.80 -7.18
C LEU A 193 7.69 -16.61 -6.47
N THR A 194 7.70 -17.93 -6.70
CA THR A 194 8.74 -18.84 -6.25
C THR A 194 9.26 -19.66 -7.45
N ASP A 195 10.19 -20.54 -7.21
CA ASP A 195 10.73 -21.39 -8.27
C ASP A 195 9.64 -22.28 -8.89
N LYS A 196 8.78 -22.91 -8.09
CA LYS A 196 7.78 -23.90 -8.55
C LYS A 196 6.32 -23.40 -8.50
N HIS A 197 5.99 -22.54 -7.56
CA HIS A 197 4.63 -22.10 -7.32
C HIS A 197 4.52 -20.59 -7.30
N VAL A 198 3.28 -20.12 -7.34
CA VAL A 198 2.88 -18.75 -7.05
C VAL A 198 1.94 -18.79 -5.85
N TYR A 199 2.22 -18.01 -4.83
CA TYR A 199 1.36 -17.94 -3.65
C TYR A 199 0.53 -16.67 -3.69
N GLY A 200 -0.80 -16.82 -3.88
CA GLY A 200 -1.74 -15.72 -3.74
C GLY A 200 -1.83 -15.29 -2.27
N ILE A 201 -1.81 -13.99 -2.02
CA ILE A 201 -1.80 -13.44 -0.66
C ILE A 201 -3.11 -12.72 -0.40
N SER A 202 -3.73 -13.05 0.71
CA SER A 202 -4.90 -12.34 1.23
C SER A 202 -4.70 -11.97 2.69
N GLN A 203 -5.40 -10.91 3.11
CA GLN A 203 -5.38 -10.45 4.48
C GLN A 203 -6.77 -10.64 5.09
N ASN A 204 -6.83 -11.30 6.24
CA ASN A 204 -8.04 -11.42 7.03
C ASN A 204 -7.73 -11.09 8.50
N ASN A 205 -8.42 -10.10 9.07
CA ASN A 205 -8.25 -9.67 10.47
C ASN A 205 -6.78 -9.51 10.91
N LYS A 206 -5.96 -8.85 10.09
CA LYS A 206 -4.51 -8.63 10.31
C LYS A 206 -3.65 -9.92 10.24
N GLN A 207 -4.20 -11.02 9.77
CA GLN A 207 -3.46 -12.26 9.51
C GLN A 207 -3.24 -12.41 8.01
N ILE A 208 -2.03 -12.81 7.64
CA ILE A 208 -1.68 -13.14 6.26
C ILE A 208 -2.15 -14.58 6.00
N GLN A 209 -2.86 -14.77 4.91
CA GLN A 209 -3.21 -16.07 4.38
C GLN A 209 -2.55 -16.24 3.01
N ILE A 210 -2.03 -17.42 2.74
CA ILE A 210 -1.41 -17.76 1.46
C ILE A 210 -2.17 -18.92 0.81
N ALA A 211 -2.36 -18.83 -0.51
CA ALA A 211 -2.98 -19.87 -1.33
C ALA A 211 -2.02 -20.27 -2.45
N GLN A 212 -1.68 -21.53 -2.52
CA GLN A 212 -0.77 -22.08 -3.53
C GLN A 212 -1.44 -22.19 -4.88
N ILE A 213 -0.76 -21.77 -5.93
CA ILE A 213 -1.16 -21.87 -7.34
C ILE A 213 0.04 -22.47 -8.10
N GLU A 214 -0.22 -23.41 -9.00
CA GLU A 214 0.83 -23.93 -9.88
C GLU A 214 1.39 -22.81 -10.75
N LYS A 215 2.72 -22.64 -10.81
CA LYS A 215 3.39 -21.57 -11.56
C LYS A 215 3.02 -21.58 -13.04
N GLU A 216 2.96 -22.77 -13.65
CA GLU A 216 2.56 -22.93 -15.05
C GLU A 216 1.14 -22.44 -15.31
N TYR A 217 0.19 -22.77 -14.40
CA TYR A 217 -1.17 -22.29 -14.49
C TYR A 217 -1.24 -20.74 -14.38
N TYR A 218 -0.56 -20.18 -13.40
CA TYR A 218 -0.52 -18.73 -13.22
C TYR A 218 0.06 -18.02 -14.45
N MET A 219 1.20 -18.48 -14.95
CA MET A 219 1.87 -17.88 -16.12
C MET A 219 1.08 -18.03 -17.41
N THR A 220 0.28 -19.10 -17.54
CA THR A 220 -0.50 -19.36 -18.75
C THR A 220 -1.82 -18.58 -18.76
N TYR A 221 -2.50 -18.46 -17.61
CA TYR A 221 -3.89 -17.96 -17.58
C TYR A 221 -4.08 -16.64 -16.85
N ILE A 222 -3.19 -16.29 -15.92
CA ILE A 222 -3.34 -15.08 -15.08
C ILE A 222 -2.35 -14.00 -15.50
N ALA A 223 -1.08 -14.31 -15.58
CA ALA A 223 -0.04 -13.35 -15.92
C ALA A 223 -0.20 -12.64 -17.28
N PRO A 224 -0.77 -13.27 -18.34
CA PRO A 224 -1.03 -12.58 -19.61
C PRO A 224 -2.05 -11.45 -19.51
N ILE A 225 -2.92 -11.44 -18.48
CA ILE A 225 -3.88 -10.37 -18.24
C ILE A 225 -3.13 -9.23 -17.53
N VAL A 226 -2.90 -8.14 -18.26
CA VAL A 226 -2.04 -7.04 -17.81
C VAL A 226 -2.80 -5.97 -17.03
N ASP A 227 -4.10 -5.77 -17.32
CA ASP A 227 -4.94 -4.80 -16.61
C ASP A 227 -6.44 -5.06 -16.85
N THR A 228 -7.29 -4.33 -16.13
CA THR A 228 -8.75 -4.41 -16.28
C THR A 228 -9.37 -3.02 -16.17
N SER A 229 -10.39 -2.77 -16.98
CA SER A 229 -11.22 -1.56 -16.88
C SER A 229 -12.68 -1.90 -17.12
N PHE A 230 -13.58 -1.55 -16.17
CA PHE A 230 -15.01 -1.88 -16.22
C PHE A 230 -15.26 -3.38 -16.44
N THR A 231 -15.79 -3.73 -17.61
CA THR A 231 -16.12 -5.12 -18.01
C THR A 231 -15.02 -5.76 -18.86
N LYS A 232 -13.91 -5.06 -19.11
CA LYS A 232 -12.89 -5.51 -20.05
C LYS A 232 -11.62 -5.97 -19.36
N TYR A 233 -11.07 -7.05 -19.87
CA TYR A 233 -9.72 -7.52 -19.56
C TYR A 233 -8.79 -7.16 -20.72
N TYR A 234 -7.61 -6.63 -20.38
CA TYR A 234 -6.53 -6.36 -21.33
C TYR A 234 -5.45 -7.40 -21.14
N PHE A 235 -5.05 -8.05 -22.22
CA PHE A 235 -4.02 -9.09 -22.16
C PHE A 235 -3.14 -9.08 -23.39
N SER A 236 -1.99 -9.73 -23.28
CA SER A 236 -1.03 -9.83 -24.35
C SER A 236 -0.62 -11.28 -24.60
N ASN A 237 -0.22 -11.59 -25.83
CA ASN A 237 0.45 -12.82 -26.20
C ASN A 237 1.98 -12.64 -26.17
N PHE A 238 2.48 -11.79 -25.28
CA PHE A 238 3.89 -11.50 -25.13
C PHE A 238 4.72 -12.78 -24.93
N ASN A 239 5.80 -12.85 -25.69
CA ASN A 239 6.79 -13.91 -25.56
C ASN A 239 8.18 -13.27 -25.59
N PRO A 240 9.03 -13.45 -24.55
CA PRO A 240 10.34 -12.82 -24.46
C PRO A 240 11.29 -13.22 -25.60
N ASN A 241 11.01 -14.32 -26.29
CA ASN A 241 11.85 -14.86 -27.35
C ASN A 241 11.37 -14.54 -28.77
N TYR A 242 10.35 -13.68 -28.90
CA TYR A 242 9.81 -13.30 -30.20
C TYR A 242 9.71 -11.78 -30.33
N PRO A 243 10.20 -11.17 -31.44
CA PRO A 243 10.31 -9.72 -31.55
C PRO A 243 9.02 -9.04 -31.98
N ALA A 244 7.86 -9.61 -31.65
CA ALA A 244 6.55 -9.03 -31.84
C ALA A 244 5.54 -9.63 -30.86
N PHE A 245 4.54 -8.86 -30.47
CA PHE A 245 3.39 -9.35 -29.72
C PHE A 245 2.18 -8.43 -29.93
N ASP A 246 1.03 -8.90 -29.55
CA ASP A 246 -0.22 -8.18 -29.69
C ASP A 246 -0.88 -7.93 -28.33
N TYR A 247 -1.54 -6.79 -28.18
CA TYR A 247 -2.46 -6.52 -27.11
C TYR A 247 -3.91 -6.75 -27.56
N PHE A 248 -4.69 -7.33 -26.68
CA PHE A 248 -6.10 -7.67 -26.90
C PHE A 248 -6.96 -7.18 -25.74
N THR A 249 -8.23 -6.98 -26.03
CA THR A 249 -9.28 -6.79 -25.02
C THR A 249 -10.32 -7.90 -25.13
N PHE A 250 -10.84 -8.32 -24.01
CA PHE A 250 -12.00 -9.23 -23.89
C PHE A 250 -13.05 -8.58 -22.99
N ASP A 251 -14.27 -8.43 -23.51
CA ASP A 251 -15.40 -7.92 -22.75
C ASP A 251 -16.18 -9.11 -22.16
N VAL A 252 -16.32 -9.15 -20.83
CA VAL A 252 -16.99 -10.27 -20.13
C VAL A 252 -18.51 -10.25 -20.26
N VAL A 253 -19.11 -9.12 -20.66
CA VAL A 253 -20.57 -8.98 -20.79
C VAL A 253 -21.06 -9.56 -22.11
N ASP A 254 -20.44 -9.18 -23.21
CA ASP A 254 -20.83 -9.59 -24.56
C ASP A 254 -19.92 -10.69 -25.15
N SER A 255 -18.89 -11.11 -24.39
CA SER A 255 -17.90 -12.11 -24.79
C SER A 255 -17.15 -11.73 -26.10
N THR A 256 -17.02 -10.45 -26.36
CA THR A 256 -16.31 -9.97 -27.57
C THR A 256 -14.80 -9.91 -27.32
N TYR A 257 -14.07 -10.38 -28.32
CA TYR A 257 -12.61 -10.40 -28.35
C TYR A 257 -12.11 -9.48 -29.45
N ARG A 258 -11.19 -8.59 -29.13
CA ARG A 258 -10.67 -7.61 -30.11
C ARG A 258 -9.17 -7.38 -29.91
N LYS A 259 -8.44 -7.35 -31.02
CA LYS A 259 -7.04 -6.89 -31.04
C LYS A 259 -7.01 -5.36 -30.99
N ILE A 260 -6.23 -4.82 -30.05
CA ILE A 260 -6.08 -3.37 -29.85
C ILE A 260 -4.84 -2.85 -30.60
N ALA A 261 -3.71 -3.50 -30.41
CA ALA A 261 -2.44 -3.02 -30.93
C ALA A 261 -1.49 -4.18 -31.26
N LYS A 262 -0.58 -3.90 -32.18
CA LYS A 262 0.60 -4.75 -32.47
C LYS A 262 1.86 -3.97 -32.10
N VAL A 263 2.68 -4.56 -31.26
CA VAL A 263 4.05 -4.12 -30.94
C VAL A 263 5.02 -4.98 -31.70
N GLN A 264 5.99 -4.37 -32.38
CA GLN A 264 6.99 -5.09 -33.16
C GLN A 264 8.27 -4.27 -33.26
N ASP A 265 9.40 -4.91 -33.00
CA ASP A 265 10.71 -4.39 -33.35
C ASP A 265 11.04 -4.84 -34.79
N ASP A 266 10.91 -3.93 -35.77
CA ASP A 266 11.07 -4.26 -37.17
C ASP A 266 12.49 -4.73 -37.51
N LEU A 267 13.51 -4.13 -36.88
CA LEU A 267 14.89 -4.55 -37.07
C LEU A 267 15.13 -5.96 -36.55
N MET A 268 14.68 -6.24 -35.33
CA MET A 268 14.79 -7.58 -34.73
C MET A 268 13.96 -8.60 -35.49
N MET A 269 12.81 -8.21 -36.03
CA MET A 269 11.98 -9.10 -36.85
C MET A 269 12.64 -9.45 -38.18
N GLU A 270 13.35 -8.53 -38.79
CA GLU A 270 14.13 -8.79 -40.01
C GLU A 270 15.30 -9.73 -39.74
N LEU A 271 16.05 -9.50 -38.64
CA LEU A 271 17.11 -10.39 -38.19
C LEU A 271 16.59 -11.81 -37.93
N TYR A 272 15.47 -11.90 -37.19
CA TYR A 272 14.78 -13.15 -36.90
C TYR A 272 14.44 -13.94 -38.20
N ARG A 273 13.79 -13.27 -39.17
CA ARG A 273 13.46 -13.90 -40.48
C ARG A 273 14.67 -14.34 -41.26
N SER A 274 15.77 -13.62 -41.16
CA SER A 274 17.04 -13.99 -41.74
C SER A 274 17.57 -15.29 -41.12
N GLU A 275 17.57 -15.41 -39.81
CA GLU A 275 18.02 -16.61 -39.10
C GLU A 275 17.06 -17.79 -39.30
N PHE A 276 15.74 -17.56 -39.35
CA PHE A 276 14.76 -18.61 -39.61
C PHE A 276 15.00 -19.40 -40.90
N LYS A 277 15.60 -18.79 -41.93
CA LYS A 277 15.94 -19.45 -43.18
C LYS A 277 16.91 -20.61 -42.96
N TRP A 278 17.82 -20.50 -41.98
CA TRP A 278 18.86 -21.45 -41.67
C TRP A 278 18.47 -22.56 -40.69
N VAL A 279 17.28 -22.44 -40.10
CA VAL A 279 16.74 -23.48 -39.21
C VAL A 279 16.54 -24.78 -39.97
N ASP A 280 16.90 -25.89 -39.36
CA ASP A 280 16.79 -27.22 -39.98
C ASP A 280 15.33 -27.61 -40.27
N VAL A 281 15.15 -28.46 -41.25
CA VAL A 281 13.83 -28.90 -41.73
C VAL A 281 13.03 -29.62 -40.64
N ARG A 282 13.70 -30.41 -39.79
CA ARG A 282 13.02 -31.16 -38.72
C ARG A 282 12.35 -30.21 -37.70
N THR A 283 13.07 -29.18 -37.29
CA THR A 283 12.54 -28.16 -36.40
C THR A 283 11.42 -27.38 -37.06
N LYS A 284 11.53 -27.04 -38.35
CA LYS A 284 10.43 -26.39 -39.07
C LYS A 284 9.16 -27.25 -39.15
N LEU A 285 9.32 -28.56 -39.37
CA LEU A 285 8.18 -29.49 -39.37
C LEU A 285 7.55 -29.64 -38.00
N TRP A 286 8.36 -29.79 -36.95
CA TRP A 286 7.88 -29.80 -35.58
C TRP A 286 7.12 -28.52 -35.23
N ALA A 287 7.63 -27.35 -35.58
CA ALA A 287 6.95 -26.07 -35.31
C ALA A 287 5.63 -25.95 -36.09
N LYS A 288 5.57 -26.51 -37.32
CA LYS A 288 4.34 -26.56 -38.10
C LYS A 288 3.29 -27.50 -37.50
N GLU A 289 3.71 -28.61 -36.91
CA GLU A 289 2.84 -29.51 -36.17
C GLU A 289 2.26 -28.77 -34.93
N LYS A 290 3.10 -28.06 -34.19
CA LYS A 290 2.67 -27.24 -33.04
C LYS A 290 1.72 -26.11 -33.45
N GLU A 291 1.96 -25.45 -34.59
CA GLU A 291 1.02 -24.46 -35.13
C GLU A 291 -0.37 -25.08 -35.38
N ASN A 292 -0.40 -26.28 -35.94
CA ASN A 292 -1.66 -26.99 -36.23
C ASN A 292 -2.38 -27.43 -34.93
N GLU A 293 -1.63 -27.79 -33.86
CA GLU A 293 -2.19 -28.21 -32.58
C GLU A 293 -2.72 -27.02 -31.75
N THR A 294 -2.01 -25.90 -31.79
CA THR A 294 -2.24 -24.80 -30.80
C THR A 294 -2.80 -23.52 -31.43
N GLY A 295 -2.74 -23.41 -32.78
CA GLY A 295 -3.06 -22.16 -33.48
C GLY A 295 -2.02 -21.05 -33.33
N VAL A 296 -0.92 -21.30 -32.62
CA VAL A 296 0.21 -20.35 -32.48
C VAL A 296 1.16 -20.52 -33.67
N ASP A 297 1.52 -19.38 -34.30
CA ASP A 297 2.39 -19.39 -35.49
C ASP A 297 3.67 -20.19 -35.29
N LYS A 298 4.04 -20.99 -36.29
CA LYS A 298 5.27 -21.80 -36.30
C LYS A 298 6.54 -20.97 -36.07
N GLU A 299 6.55 -19.71 -36.52
CA GLU A 299 7.71 -18.83 -36.30
C GLU A 299 7.94 -18.59 -34.80
N ILE A 300 6.88 -18.45 -33.99
CA ILE A 300 7.00 -18.31 -32.55
C ILE A 300 7.59 -19.57 -31.91
N TRP A 301 7.15 -20.77 -32.35
CA TRP A 301 7.69 -22.03 -31.84
C TRP A 301 9.17 -22.20 -32.16
N VAL A 302 9.58 -21.85 -33.37
CA VAL A 302 11.01 -21.87 -33.76
C VAL A 302 11.78 -20.83 -32.91
N GLY A 303 11.23 -19.63 -32.70
CA GLY A 303 11.85 -18.60 -31.88
C GLY A 303 12.12 -19.08 -30.46
N MET A 304 11.12 -19.65 -29.81
CA MET A 304 11.25 -20.22 -28.48
C MET A 304 12.37 -21.24 -28.34
N TYR A 305 12.61 -22.01 -29.37
CA TYR A 305 13.62 -23.07 -29.34
C TYR A 305 15.04 -22.58 -29.67
N TYR A 306 15.20 -21.75 -30.70
CA TYR A 306 16.53 -21.38 -31.23
C TYR A 306 17.06 -20.03 -30.74
N PHE A 307 16.20 -19.07 -30.46
CA PHE A 307 16.63 -17.68 -30.22
C PHE A 307 16.75 -17.29 -28.77
N THR A 308 16.34 -18.16 -27.83
CA THR A 308 16.49 -17.97 -26.39
C THR A 308 17.93 -17.66 -25.96
N SER A 309 18.92 -18.17 -26.70
CA SER A 309 20.35 -18.00 -26.41
C SER A 309 21.01 -16.94 -27.28
N SER A 310 20.27 -16.27 -28.16
CA SER A 310 20.85 -15.27 -29.07
C SER A 310 21.12 -13.97 -28.35
N ILE A 311 22.37 -13.48 -28.41
CA ILE A 311 22.77 -12.18 -27.87
C ILE A 311 22.17 -10.99 -28.64
N TYR A 312 21.61 -11.21 -29.81
CA TYR A 312 21.01 -10.18 -30.66
C TYR A 312 19.57 -9.92 -30.32
N TYR A 313 18.85 -10.91 -29.80
CA TYR A 313 17.45 -10.76 -29.44
C TYR A 313 17.34 -10.20 -28.02
N LYS A 314 16.61 -9.11 -27.92
CA LYS A 314 16.29 -8.46 -26.65
C LYS A 314 14.78 -8.51 -26.47
N GLU A 315 14.39 -8.86 -25.27
CA GLU A 315 13.00 -8.78 -24.82
C GLU A 315 12.39 -7.42 -25.14
N LEU A 316 11.20 -7.45 -25.72
CA LEU A 316 10.46 -6.24 -26.02
C LEU A 316 9.95 -5.58 -24.73
N TYR A 317 9.92 -4.26 -24.73
CA TYR A 317 9.36 -3.48 -23.63
C TYR A 317 8.44 -2.41 -24.18
N ALA A 318 7.14 -2.63 -24.08
CA ALA A 318 6.09 -1.69 -24.49
C ALA A 318 4.93 -1.78 -23.50
N PRO A 319 5.06 -1.23 -22.29
CA PRO A 319 4.08 -1.41 -21.25
C PRO A 319 2.77 -0.67 -21.56
N ILE A 320 1.69 -1.17 -20.98
CA ILE A 320 0.36 -0.59 -21.02
C ILE A 320 -0.05 -0.16 -19.62
N PHE A 321 -0.73 0.99 -19.52
CA PHE A 321 -1.24 1.52 -18.25
C PHE A 321 -2.68 2.01 -18.42
N GLU A 322 -3.53 1.66 -17.50
CA GLU A 322 -4.87 2.24 -17.37
C GLU A 322 -4.82 3.52 -16.52
N ARG A 323 -5.46 4.59 -17.00
CA ARG A 323 -5.64 5.82 -16.24
C ARG A 323 -6.86 6.58 -16.76
N ASN A 324 -7.80 6.92 -15.86
CA ASN A 324 -8.98 7.74 -16.18
C ASN A 324 -9.73 7.23 -17.41
N ASP A 325 -10.08 5.96 -17.41
CA ASP A 325 -10.83 5.27 -18.47
C ASP A 325 -10.14 5.30 -19.86
N SER A 326 -8.85 5.54 -19.87
CA SER A 326 -8.01 5.54 -21.07
C SER A 326 -6.85 4.56 -20.88
N ILE A 327 -6.50 3.89 -21.95
CA ILE A 327 -5.37 2.95 -22.01
C ILE A 327 -4.22 3.62 -22.75
N PHE A 328 -3.06 3.64 -22.09
CA PHE A 328 -1.83 4.24 -22.60
C PHE A 328 -0.82 3.13 -22.93
N LEU A 329 -0.52 2.93 -24.22
CA LEU A 329 0.49 2.00 -24.70
C LEU A 329 1.76 2.77 -25.10
N PHE A 330 2.85 2.51 -24.43
CA PHE A 330 4.17 3.07 -24.71
C PHE A 330 4.92 2.20 -25.72
N ASP A 331 4.73 2.43 -27.01
CA ASP A 331 5.41 1.69 -28.08
C ASP A 331 6.76 2.35 -28.38
N HIS A 332 7.82 1.87 -27.74
CA HIS A 332 9.18 2.38 -27.90
C HIS A 332 9.79 2.04 -29.28
N TYR A 333 9.22 1.10 -30.00
CA TYR A 333 9.71 0.66 -31.33
C TYR A 333 9.16 1.55 -32.44
N LYS A 334 7.98 2.13 -32.24
CA LYS A 334 7.40 3.14 -33.12
C LYS A 334 7.67 4.58 -32.67
N ASN A 335 8.31 4.77 -31.50
CA ASN A 335 8.51 6.06 -30.86
C ASN A 335 7.18 6.82 -30.62
N LEU A 336 6.14 6.09 -30.24
CA LEU A 336 4.79 6.63 -30.02
C LEU A 336 4.21 6.14 -28.70
N LEU A 337 3.52 7.06 -28.03
CA LEU A 337 2.53 6.75 -27.01
C LEU A 337 1.17 6.72 -27.71
N PHE A 338 0.51 5.57 -27.72
CA PHE A 338 -0.87 5.45 -28.18
C PHE A 338 -1.83 5.55 -27.02
N ARG A 339 -2.89 6.34 -27.20
CA ARG A 339 -3.99 6.42 -26.24
C ARG A 339 -5.24 5.79 -26.86
N TYR A 340 -5.78 4.81 -26.16
CA TYR A 340 -7.02 4.13 -26.52
C TYR A 340 -8.11 4.45 -25.50
N SER A 341 -9.37 4.44 -25.95
CA SER A 341 -10.52 4.40 -25.05
C SER A 341 -10.58 3.08 -24.30
N TYR A 342 -11.34 3.01 -23.23
CA TYR A 342 -11.62 1.72 -22.55
C TYR A 342 -12.27 0.68 -23.48
N GLN A 343 -12.87 1.11 -24.60
CA GLN A 343 -13.42 0.22 -25.62
C GLN A 343 -12.36 -0.36 -26.57
N GLY A 344 -11.12 0.12 -26.49
CA GLY A 344 -10.01 -0.29 -27.34
C GLY A 344 -9.95 0.47 -28.68
N ASP A 345 -10.65 1.60 -28.81
CA ASP A 345 -10.57 2.46 -29.98
C ASP A 345 -9.42 3.46 -29.82
N LEU A 346 -8.61 3.60 -30.86
CA LEU A 346 -7.52 4.57 -30.87
C LEU A 346 -8.09 5.99 -30.84
N ILE A 347 -7.70 6.77 -29.82
CA ILE A 347 -8.09 8.18 -29.67
C ILE A 347 -7.07 9.06 -30.36
N ASP A 348 -5.81 8.94 -29.97
CA ASP A 348 -4.69 9.70 -30.53
C ASP A 348 -3.35 8.99 -30.31
N SER A 349 -2.28 9.62 -30.81
CA SER A 349 -0.91 9.19 -30.55
C SER A 349 0.01 10.39 -30.38
N ILE A 350 1.01 10.25 -29.50
CA ILE A 350 1.95 11.31 -29.14
C ILE A 350 3.37 10.77 -29.34
N PRO A 351 4.28 11.51 -30.02
CA PRO A 351 5.66 11.08 -30.18
C PRO A 351 6.41 11.08 -28.86
N ILE A 352 7.21 10.02 -28.64
CA ILE A 352 8.06 9.84 -27.47
C ILE A 352 9.50 9.58 -27.90
N TYR A 353 10.46 10.26 -27.24
CA TYR A 353 11.88 10.16 -27.59
C TYR A 353 12.79 9.96 -26.39
N TYR A 354 12.24 9.88 -25.21
CA TYR A 354 12.98 9.80 -23.93
C TYR A 354 13.81 8.53 -23.77
N HIS A 355 13.48 7.48 -24.50
CA HIS A 355 14.13 6.17 -24.47
C HIS A 355 15.28 6.04 -25.48
N LEU A 356 15.44 7.03 -26.35
CA LEU A 356 16.53 7.04 -27.30
C LEU A 356 17.88 7.25 -26.61
N GLN A 357 18.93 6.66 -27.14
CA GLN A 357 20.29 6.73 -26.60
C GLN A 357 20.39 6.29 -25.11
N PRO A 358 19.90 5.09 -24.74
CA PRO A 358 19.83 4.67 -23.33
C PRO A 358 21.21 4.55 -22.66
N LYS A 359 22.29 4.38 -23.41
CA LYS A 359 23.66 4.38 -22.88
C LYS A 359 24.10 5.75 -22.40
N GLU A 360 23.61 6.81 -23.01
CA GLU A 360 23.98 8.20 -22.68
C GLU A 360 23.08 8.77 -21.59
N ASN A 361 21.77 8.55 -21.71
CA ASN A 361 20.79 9.13 -20.76
C ASN A 361 20.51 8.23 -19.54
N GLY A 362 20.93 6.96 -19.57
CA GLY A 362 20.75 6.02 -18.44
C GLY A 362 19.36 5.42 -18.31
N TRP A 363 18.52 5.44 -19.35
CA TRP A 363 17.19 4.85 -19.32
C TRP A 363 17.19 3.35 -18.99
N LYS A 364 16.41 2.94 -18.01
CA LYS A 364 16.38 1.57 -17.45
C LYS A 364 15.31 0.66 -18.03
N LYS A 365 14.59 1.03 -19.09
CA LYS A 365 13.41 0.30 -19.59
C LYS A 365 12.40 0.05 -18.44
N HIS A 366 12.14 1.06 -17.61
CA HIS A 366 11.26 0.94 -16.49
C HIS A 366 10.41 2.21 -16.35
N LEU A 367 9.11 2.06 -16.52
CA LEU A 367 8.10 3.07 -16.27
C LEU A 367 7.34 2.70 -15.00
N ILE A 368 7.12 3.67 -14.14
CA ILE A 368 6.50 3.47 -12.83
C ILE A 368 5.22 4.30 -12.80
N GLN A 369 4.09 3.64 -12.56
CA GLN A 369 2.82 4.32 -12.34
C GLN A 369 2.60 4.55 -10.85
N ASP A 370 2.23 5.77 -10.47
CA ASP A 370 1.80 6.08 -9.10
C ASP A 370 0.48 5.36 -8.80
N TYR A 371 0.45 4.56 -7.75
CA TYR A 371 -0.71 3.75 -7.36
C TYR A 371 -1.96 4.57 -7.00
N GLU A 372 -1.82 5.82 -6.57
CA GLU A 372 -2.96 6.65 -6.16
C GLU A 372 -3.40 7.62 -7.24
N THR A 373 -2.46 8.15 -8.00
CA THR A 373 -2.72 9.23 -8.96
C THR A 373 -2.74 8.76 -10.40
N GLY A 374 -2.19 7.59 -10.69
CA GLY A 374 -2.02 7.07 -12.04
C GLY A 374 -0.99 7.82 -12.87
N GLU A 375 -0.26 8.80 -12.30
CA GLU A 375 0.82 9.50 -12.98
C GLU A 375 1.96 8.56 -13.31
N ILE A 376 2.63 8.81 -14.44
CA ILE A 376 3.68 7.92 -14.96
C ILE A 376 5.03 8.61 -14.84
N PHE A 377 6.00 7.87 -14.31
CA PHE A 377 7.37 8.32 -14.15
C PHE A 377 8.32 7.40 -14.92
N ILE A 378 9.36 7.98 -15.47
CA ILE A 378 10.38 7.27 -16.22
C ILE A 378 11.63 7.18 -15.36
N HIS A 379 12.17 5.96 -15.25
CA HIS A 379 13.35 5.67 -14.45
C HIS A 379 14.63 5.72 -15.29
N TYR A 380 15.57 6.53 -14.82
CA TYR A 380 16.93 6.62 -15.33
C TYR A 380 17.92 6.32 -14.22
N GLU A 381 19.08 5.81 -14.55
CA GLU A 381 20.16 5.57 -13.59
C GLU A 381 21.52 5.81 -14.24
N ASN A 382 22.31 6.67 -13.62
CA ASN A 382 23.69 6.97 -14.02
C ASN A 382 24.62 6.83 -12.83
N ALA A 383 25.66 6.02 -12.95
CA ALA A 383 26.65 5.77 -11.88
C ALA A 383 25.99 5.38 -10.53
N GLY A 384 24.90 4.62 -10.59
CA GLY A 384 24.13 4.16 -9.41
C GLY A 384 23.16 5.19 -8.85
N LYS A 385 23.13 6.43 -9.33
CA LYS A 385 22.12 7.42 -8.98
C LYS A 385 20.88 7.23 -9.82
N ALA A 386 19.76 6.91 -9.18
CA ALA A 386 18.46 6.84 -9.83
C ALA A 386 17.86 8.24 -9.94
N GLN A 387 17.27 8.49 -11.10
CA GLN A 387 16.53 9.71 -11.41
C GLN A 387 15.15 9.34 -11.93
N LEU A 388 14.13 10.00 -11.43
CA LEU A 388 12.76 9.86 -11.90
C LEU A 388 12.36 11.14 -12.65
N ARG A 389 11.64 10.98 -13.76
CA ARG A 389 11.04 12.10 -14.48
C ARG A 389 9.56 11.83 -14.71
N HIS A 390 8.73 12.76 -14.28
CA HIS A 390 7.30 12.68 -14.55
C HIS A 390 7.06 12.84 -16.06
N PHE A 391 6.23 11.98 -16.62
CA PHE A 391 5.85 11.98 -18.01
C PHE A 391 4.43 12.54 -18.19
N ASN A 392 4.32 13.63 -18.93
CA ASN A 392 3.02 14.20 -19.25
C ASN A 392 2.39 13.45 -20.43
N THR A 393 1.37 12.65 -20.15
CA THR A 393 0.68 11.80 -21.14
C THR A 393 -0.10 12.56 -22.19
N ASN A 394 -0.33 13.88 -22.02
CA ASN A 394 -1.02 14.72 -23.02
C ASN A 394 -0.04 15.40 -23.98
N THR A 395 1.19 15.64 -23.58
CA THR A 395 2.16 16.41 -24.36
C THR A 395 3.40 15.64 -24.77
N GLY A 396 3.64 14.46 -24.18
CA GLY A 396 4.86 13.69 -24.36
C GLY A 396 6.12 14.28 -23.71
N LYS A 397 5.96 15.36 -22.92
CA LYS A 397 7.08 16.08 -22.29
C LYS A 397 7.45 15.46 -20.94
N LEU A 398 8.76 15.53 -20.66
CA LEU A 398 9.31 15.16 -19.36
C LEU A 398 9.45 16.40 -18.46
N SER A 399 9.29 16.16 -17.16
CA SER A 399 9.69 17.12 -16.13
C SER A 399 11.20 17.22 -15.95
N SER A 400 11.65 18.16 -15.13
CA SER A 400 12.99 18.16 -14.56
C SER A 400 13.23 16.82 -13.81
N PRO A 401 14.51 16.36 -13.78
CA PRO A 401 14.84 15.13 -13.07
C PRO A 401 14.66 15.28 -11.56
N ILE A 402 14.14 14.24 -10.92
CA ILE A 402 14.09 14.07 -9.47
C ILE A 402 15.12 13.02 -9.13
N GLU A 403 16.20 13.41 -8.48
CA GLU A 403 17.27 12.50 -8.05
C GLU A 403 16.89 11.88 -6.71
N LEU A 404 17.06 10.56 -6.59
CA LEU A 404 16.97 9.87 -5.31
C LEU A 404 18.28 10.03 -4.53
N GLU A 405 18.18 10.21 -3.21
CA GLU A 405 19.33 10.48 -2.36
C GLU A 405 20.31 9.30 -2.32
N PHE A 406 19.79 8.08 -2.15
CA PHE A 406 20.62 6.89 -2.07
C PHE A 406 20.99 6.33 -3.44
N LYS A 407 22.23 5.84 -3.55
CA LYS A 407 22.73 5.17 -4.75
C LYS A 407 22.32 3.70 -4.76
N TYR A 408 22.06 3.18 -5.96
CA TYR A 408 21.65 1.77 -6.18
C TYR A 408 20.37 1.39 -5.44
N PRO A 409 19.29 2.20 -5.54
CA PRO A 409 18.00 1.80 -5.00
C PRO A 409 17.45 0.62 -5.80
N GLU A 410 16.80 -0.31 -5.09
CA GLU A 410 16.15 -1.47 -5.68
C GLU A 410 14.63 -1.34 -5.53
N ASN A 411 13.85 -1.94 -6.43
CA ASN A 411 12.39 -2.03 -6.39
C ASN A 411 11.70 -0.68 -6.10
N ILE A 412 11.92 0.28 -7.02
CA ILE A 412 11.35 1.63 -6.89
C ILE A 412 9.87 1.58 -7.23
N GLN A 413 9.02 2.04 -6.30
CA GLN A 413 7.59 2.20 -6.49
C GLN A 413 7.15 3.60 -6.06
N ILE A 414 6.04 4.10 -6.63
CA ILE A 414 5.50 5.43 -6.33
C ILE A 414 4.07 5.29 -5.83
N LYS A 415 3.77 5.95 -4.72
CA LYS A 415 2.42 6.02 -4.16
C LYS A 415 2.17 7.37 -3.50
N GLY A 416 1.14 8.07 -3.94
CA GLY A 416 0.66 9.29 -3.29
C GLY A 416 1.72 10.38 -3.15
N ASN A 417 2.46 10.70 -4.22
CA ASN A 417 3.56 11.67 -4.24
C ASN A 417 4.77 11.30 -3.37
N SER A 418 4.94 10.03 -3.09
CA SER A 418 6.13 9.52 -2.39
C SER A 418 6.74 8.38 -3.20
N VAL A 419 8.06 8.38 -3.25
CA VAL A 419 8.85 7.28 -3.83
C VAL A 419 9.27 6.35 -2.71
N TYR A 420 9.05 5.07 -2.90
CA TYR A 420 9.49 4.01 -1.99
C TYR A 420 10.51 3.15 -2.70
N TYR A 421 11.56 2.76 -1.99
CA TYR A 421 12.60 1.90 -2.56
C TYR A 421 13.37 1.16 -1.48
N ILE A 422 14.00 0.08 -1.89
CA ILE A 422 14.85 -0.72 -1.02
C ILE A 422 16.29 -0.25 -1.19
N TYR A 423 16.98 -0.06 -0.06
CA TYR A 423 18.39 0.32 -0.06
C TYR A 423 19.14 -0.39 1.06
N ARG A 424 20.43 -0.63 0.85
CA ARG A 424 21.33 -1.23 1.82
C ARG A 424 22.30 -0.18 2.38
N PRO A 425 21.99 0.42 3.54
CA PRO A 425 22.89 1.38 4.15
C PRO A 425 24.21 0.71 4.62
N PHE A 426 25.29 1.47 4.61
CA PHE A 426 26.63 0.95 4.97
C PHE A 426 26.65 0.39 6.39
N GLU A 427 25.95 1.04 7.32
CA GLU A 427 25.90 0.70 8.74
C GLU A 427 25.07 -0.54 9.04
N SER A 428 24.26 -1.01 8.11
CA SER A 428 23.26 -2.08 8.34
C SER A 428 23.83 -3.50 8.41
N THR A 429 25.14 -3.69 8.46
CA THR A 429 25.74 -5.04 8.43
C THR A 429 25.18 -5.94 7.31
N GLN A 430 25.06 -5.38 6.10
CA GLN A 430 24.55 -6.01 4.86
C GLN A 430 23.02 -6.20 4.78
N LYS A 431 22.22 -5.58 5.64
CA LYS A 431 20.77 -5.64 5.55
C LYS A 431 20.20 -4.54 4.69
N LYS A 432 19.12 -4.87 3.98
CA LYS A 432 18.36 -3.95 3.16
C LYS A 432 17.12 -3.50 3.93
N TYR A 433 16.83 -2.21 3.86
CA TYR A 433 15.70 -1.56 4.51
C TYR A 433 14.81 -0.91 3.47
N LEU A 434 13.57 -0.59 3.86
CA LEU A 434 12.62 0.16 3.03
C LEU A 434 12.68 1.64 3.38
N TYR A 435 12.87 2.47 2.38
CA TYR A 435 12.92 3.92 2.48
C TYR A 435 11.80 4.59 1.70
N ARG A 436 11.49 5.81 2.10
CA ARG A 436 10.53 6.68 1.42
C ARG A 436 11.13 8.08 1.25
N GLU A 437 10.99 8.65 0.06
CA GLU A 437 11.26 10.06 -0.22
C GLU A 437 10.00 10.75 -0.72
N ARG A 438 9.81 12.01 -0.37
CA ARG A 438 8.68 12.81 -0.87
C ARG A 438 9.03 13.42 -2.21
N LEU A 439 8.14 13.28 -3.18
CA LEU A 439 8.23 13.99 -4.45
C LEU A 439 8.01 15.51 -4.25
N PRO A 440 8.57 16.37 -5.11
CA PRO A 440 8.30 17.79 -5.12
C PRO A 440 6.80 18.11 -5.17
N PHE A 441 6.37 19.19 -4.54
CA PHE A 441 4.94 19.57 -4.43
C PHE A 441 4.24 19.74 -5.78
N GLU A 442 4.97 20.15 -6.82
CA GLU A 442 4.48 20.36 -8.17
C GLU A 442 3.88 19.11 -8.84
N TYR A 443 4.22 17.91 -8.34
CA TYR A 443 3.71 16.63 -8.87
C TYR A 443 2.50 16.10 -8.11
N ARG A 444 1.98 16.83 -7.14
CA ARG A 444 0.76 16.41 -6.41
C ARG A 444 -0.45 16.54 -7.33
N SER A 445 -0.86 15.46 -7.93
CA SER A 445 -2.09 15.39 -8.72
C SER A 445 -3.29 14.94 -7.86
N GLN A 446 -4.51 15.09 -8.40
CA GLN A 446 -5.71 14.56 -7.77
C GLN A 446 -5.70 13.03 -7.81
N LYS A 447 -6.29 12.38 -6.79
CA LYS A 447 -6.43 10.92 -6.78
C LYS A 447 -7.11 10.42 -8.05
N MET A 448 -6.60 9.32 -8.59
CA MET A 448 -7.18 8.66 -9.75
C MET A 448 -8.57 8.13 -9.42
N ASN A 449 -9.60 8.54 -10.18
CA ASN A 449 -10.90 7.89 -10.15
C ASN A 449 -10.78 6.56 -10.89
N LYS A 450 -10.53 5.47 -10.18
CA LYS A 450 -10.75 4.13 -10.74
C LYS A 450 -12.25 3.91 -10.78
N GLY A 451 -12.81 3.82 -11.98
CA GLY A 451 -14.22 3.51 -12.18
C GLY A 451 -14.61 2.28 -11.34
N THR A 452 -15.81 2.31 -10.79
CA THR A 452 -16.32 1.25 -9.92
C THR A 452 -16.24 -0.08 -10.68
N ARG A 453 -15.34 -0.97 -10.26
CA ARG A 453 -15.24 -2.33 -10.83
C ARG A 453 -16.56 -3.03 -10.58
N VAL A 454 -17.16 -3.57 -11.63
CA VAL A 454 -18.32 -4.46 -11.49
C VAL A 454 -17.81 -5.75 -10.85
N GLU A 455 -18.10 -5.98 -9.58
CA GLU A 455 -17.91 -7.27 -8.96
C GLU A 455 -18.90 -8.24 -9.63
N LEU A 456 -18.38 -9.11 -10.49
CA LEU A 456 -19.17 -10.23 -10.99
C LEU A 456 -19.41 -11.16 -9.79
N GLU A 457 -20.66 -11.25 -9.36
CA GLU A 457 -21.08 -12.29 -8.43
C GLU A 457 -20.64 -13.65 -8.96
N LYS A 458 -20.00 -14.43 -8.10
CA LYS A 458 -19.57 -15.79 -8.46
C LYS A 458 -20.79 -16.61 -8.86
N PRO A 459 -20.71 -17.40 -9.95
CA PRO A 459 -21.76 -18.35 -10.30
C PRO A 459 -21.90 -19.44 -9.22
#